data_f2d8b2d340d64090cdcfa5915380f505
#
_entry.id   f2d8b2d340d64090cdcfa5915380f505
#
_cell.length_a   1.000
_cell.length_b   1.000
_cell.length_c   1.000
_cell.angle_alpha   90.00
_cell.angle_beta   90.00
_cell.angle_gamma   90.00
#
_symmetry.space_group_name_H-M   'P 1'
#
loop_
_entity.id
_entity.type
_entity.pdbx_description
1 polymer ?
#
loop_
_entity_poly.entity_id
_entity_poly.type
_entity_poly.pdbx_seq_one_letter_code
_entity_poly.pdbx_strand_id
1 'polypeptide(L)'
;MNEENSLLTGAVRPALLRYALPIILSMVATQFYAVADTMIIGLRLDADALAAVSNASTVLMIFLFVSGGMELGGGLLVAAGKPTATKHEMTELLYNLLFVDEIIALLTTAVGFVTLPALLRLINTPAEILDTAVLYGRIYLMGLPFLMPYDLSKECVMGCGDSKTPLKVIVATSVMNIVLDLVLVGPFGVAGAAAATAAAQVAGAVYMVAFLRRTQMDAAFSPRMLKTRYARDIFRLSAPNSVQQASGTIITTVS
;
A
#
# COMPACT_ATOMS: atom_id res chain seq x y z
N MET A 1 -29.12 6.00 -10.94
CA MET A 1 -28.16 6.86 -11.68
C MET A 1 -26.80 6.57 -11.04
N ASN A 2 -25.93 5.82 -11.73
CA ASN A 2 -24.68 5.37 -11.16
C ASN A 2 -23.75 6.57 -10.96
N GLU A 3 -23.01 6.60 -9.84
CA GLU A 3 -22.08 7.69 -9.48
C GLU A 3 -21.00 7.93 -10.55
N GLU A 4 -20.62 6.90 -11.31
CA GLU A 4 -19.71 6.97 -12.46
C GLU A 4 -20.14 8.00 -13.53
N ASN A 5 -21.44 8.13 -13.79
CA ASN A 5 -21.96 9.09 -14.78
C ASN A 5 -21.96 10.54 -14.29
N SER A 6 -21.91 10.77 -12.97
CA SER A 6 -21.95 12.13 -12.43
C SER A 6 -20.65 12.91 -12.61
N LEU A 7 -19.50 12.21 -12.71
CA LEU A 7 -18.19 12.82 -12.98
C LEU A 7 -18.04 13.29 -14.44
N LEU A 8 -18.75 12.63 -15.37
CA LEU A 8 -18.69 12.93 -16.79
C LEU A 8 -19.74 13.92 -17.28
N THR A 9 -20.91 14.00 -16.60
CA THR A 9 -22.09 14.73 -17.09
C THR A 9 -22.70 15.72 -16.07
N GLY A 10 -22.19 15.75 -14.84
CA GLY A 10 -22.73 16.57 -13.74
C GLY A 10 -22.03 17.93 -13.59
N ALA A 11 -22.49 18.73 -12.60
CA ALA A 11 -21.78 19.94 -12.19
C ALA A 11 -20.42 19.56 -11.58
N VAL A 12 -19.33 20.04 -12.18
CA VAL A 12 -17.94 19.63 -11.89
C VAL A 12 -17.58 19.78 -10.40
N ARG A 13 -17.94 20.91 -9.78
CA ARG A 13 -17.60 21.18 -8.36
C ARG A 13 -18.17 20.17 -7.36
N PRO A 14 -19.49 19.89 -7.33
CA PRO A 14 -20.03 18.91 -6.38
C PRO A 14 -19.58 17.47 -6.69
N ALA A 15 -19.38 17.12 -7.96
CA ALA A 15 -18.86 15.82 -8.34
C ALA A 15 -17.42 15.62 -7.85
N LEU A 16 -16.55 16.64 -8.04
CA LEU A 16 -15.17 16.63 -7.58
C LEU A 16 -15.09 16.52 -6.04
N LEU A 17 -15.88 17.31 -5.31
CA LEU A 17 -15.91 17.25 -3.84
C LEU A 17 -16.40 15.89 -3.33
N ARG A 18 -17.42 15.31 -3.95
CA ARG A 18 -17.95 13.99 -3.57
C ARG A 18 -16.91 12.88 -3.79
N TYR A 19 -16.08 13.02 -4.81
CA TYR A 19 -15.00 12.08 -5.08
C TYR A 19 -13.77 12.31 -4.20
N ALA A 20 -13.36 13.56 -4.02
CA ALA A 20 -12.15 13.93 -3.26
C ALA A 20 -12.32 13.74 -1.75
N LEU A 21 -13.50 13.98 -1.19
CA LEU A 21 -13.71 13.90 0.25
C LEU A 21 -13.42 12.49 0.83
N PRO A 22 -13.88 11.38 0.24
CA PRO A 22 -13.48 10.05 0.70
C PRO A 22 -11.97 9.80 0.62
N ILE A 23 -11.28 10.34 -0.38
CA ILE A 23 -9.82 10.22 -0.51
C ILE A 23 -9.12 10.96 0.63
N ILE A 24 -9.52 12.19 0.91
CA ILE A 24 -8.98 12.98 2.03
C ILE A 24 -9.24 12.26 3.37
N LEU A 25 -10.44 11.74 3.57
CA LEU A 25 -10.78 10.97 4.78
C LEU A 25 -9.96 9.68 4.88
N SER A 26 -9.63 9.03 3.77
CA SER A 26 -8.73 7.88 3.73
C SER A 26 -7.32 8.24 4.20
N MET A 27 -6.79 9.36 3.70
CA MET A 27 -5.47 9.86 4.14
C MET A 27 -5.45 10.18 5.64
N VAL A 28 -6.50 10.84 6.13
CA VAL A 28 -6.65 11.14 7.57
C VAL A 28 -6.73 9.85 8.39
N ALA A 29 -7.53 8.87 7.96
CA ALA A 29 -7.65 7.57 8.65
C ALA A 29 -6.32 6.83 8.72
N THR A 30 -5.52 6.85 7.63
CA THR A 30 -4.18 6.27 7.59
C THR A 30 -3.23 6.96 8.59
N GLN A 31 -3.29 8.28 8.70
CA GLN A 31 -2.47 9.02 9.68
C GLN A 31 -2.89 8.74 11.11
N PHE A 32 -4.20 8.65 11.39
CA PHE A 32 -4.70 8.26 12.71
C PHE A 32 -4.24 6.87 13.13
N TYR A 33 -4.30 5.91 12.22
CA TYR A 33 -3.81 4.57 12.48
C TYR A 33 -2.30 4.58 12.78
N ALA A 34 -1.48 5.28 12.00
CA ALA A 34 -0.03 5.34 12.22
C ALA A 34 0.34 5.96 13.57
N VAL A 35 -0.41 7.00 13.99
CA VAL A 35 -0.24 7.60 15.31
C VAL A 35 -0.67 6.64 16.41
N ALA A 36 -1.81 5.94 16.25
CA ALA A 36 -2.30 4.99 17.24
C ALA A 36 -1.33 3.81 17.43
N ASP A 37 -0.80 3.23 16.34
CA ASP A 37 0.21 2.16 16.37
C ASP A 37 1.45 2.62 17.15
N THR A 38 2.02 3.77 16.80
CA THR A 38 3.18 4.35 17.51
C THR A 38 2.88 4.60 19.00
N MET A 39 1.69 5.10 19.34
CA MET A 39 1.28 5.32 20.73
C MET A 39 1.14 4.00 21.49
N ILE A 40 0.57 2.96 20.90
CA ILE A 40 0.41 1.65 21.55
C ILE A 40 1.78 1.04 21.83
N ILE A 41 2.71 1.11 20.88
CA ILE A 41 4.09 0.66 21.06
C ILE A 41 4.75 1.45 22.21
N GLY A 42 4.69 2.77 22.19
CA GLY A 42 5.31 3.63 23.21
C GLY A 42 4.70 3.51 24.61
N LEU A 43 3.41 3.14 24.71
CA LEU A 43 2.73 2.95 26.01
C LEU A 43 2.89 1.53 26.58
N ARG A 44 3.12 0.53 25.71
CA ARG A 44 3.17 -0.89 26.09
C ARG A 44 4.58 -1.43 26.22
N LEU A 45 5.51 -0.84 25.51
CA LEU A 45 6.91 -1.24 25.44
C LEU A 45 7.80 -0.12 25.98
N ASP A 46 9.11 -0.38 26.02
CA ASP A 46 10.13 0.58 26.45
C ASP A 46 10.55 1.54 25.32
N ALA A 47 11.41 2.50 25.69
CA ALA A 47 11.94 3.48 24.75
C ALA A 47 12.84 2.84 23.66
N ASP A 48 13.53 1.75 23.98
CA ASP A 48 14.41 1.04 23.06
C ASP A 48 13.60 0.34 21.96
N ALA A 49 12.46 -0.28 22.33
CA ALA A 49 11.54 -0.87 21.36
C ALA A 49 10.95 0.19 20.41
N LEU A 50 10.55 1.35 20.94
CA LEU A 50 10.06 2.46 20.11
C LEU A 50 11.14 2.99 19.18
N ALA A 51 12.37 3.14 19.66
CA ALA A 51 13.52 3.54 18.84
C ALA A 51 13.83 2.50 17.75
N ALA A 52 13.77 1.21 18.09
CA ALA A 52 13.97 0.13 17.13
C ALA A 52 12.95 0.17 15.98
N VAL A 53 11.66 0.33 16.31
CA VAL A 53 10.57 0.45 15.33
C VAL A 53 10.75 1.70 14.46
N SER A 54 11.11 2.84 15.05
CA SER A 54 11.33 4.09 14.32
C SER A 54 12.50 3.98 13.33
N ASN A 55 13.63 3.39 13.73
CA ASN A 55 14.76 3.15 12.84
C ASN A 55 14.39 2.17 11.71
N ALA A 56 13.70 1.08 12.04
CA ALA A 56 13.23 0.12 11.05
C ALA A 56 12.28 0.78 10.04
N SER A 57 11.31 1.58 10.50
CA SER A 57 10.35 2.28 9.66
C SER A 57 11.04 3.25 8.70
N THR A 58 12.10 3.95 9.13
CA THR A 58 12.90 4.82 8.27
C THR A 58 13.53 4.06 7.11
N VAL A 59 14.08 2.87 7.36
CA VAL A 59 14.65 2.03 6.30
C VAL A 59 13.56 1.42 5.43
N LEU A 60 12.45 0.98 6.02
CA LEU A 60 11.32 0.39 5.30
C LEU A 60 10.71 1.37 4.28
N MET A 61 10.73 2.68 4.54
CA MET A 61 10.28 3.69 3.57
C MET A 61 10.97 3.58 2.21
N ILE A 62 12.23 3.16 2.17
CA ILE A 62 12.98 2.97 0.90
C ILE A 62 12.27 1.94 0.02
N PHE A 63 11.78 0.86 0.62
CA PHE A 63 11.06 -0.20 -0.09
C PHE A 63 9.62 0.20 -0.43
N LEU A 64 8.99 1.01 0.42
CA LEU A 64 7.63 1.52 0.19
C LEU A 64 7.55 2.53 -0.96
N PHE A 65 8.63 3.22 -1.33
CA PHE A 65 8.66 4.08 -2.52
C PHE A 65 8.43 3.31 -3.82
N VAL A 66 8.87 2.05 -3.87
CA VAL A 66 8.62 1.17 -5.01
C VAL A 66 7.12 0.87 -5.11
N SER A 67 6.47 0.57 -3.99
CA SER A 67 5.02 0.36 -3.90
C SER A 67 4.25 1.58 -4.40
N GLY A 68 4.52 2.75 -3.82
CA GLY A 68 3.81 3.98 -4.16
C GLY A 68 3.89 4.37 -5.64
N GLY A 69 5.00 4.06 -6.31
CA GLY A 69 5.10 4.26 -7.76
C GLY A 69 4.19 3.32 -8.56
N MET A 70 4.09 2.05 -8.14
CA MET A 70 3.21 1.06 -8.75
C MET A 70 1.73 1.41 -8.56
N GLU A 71 1.34 1.80 -7.35
CA GLU A 71 -0.01 2.24 -7.01
C GLU A 71 -0.47 3.37 -7.92
N LEU A 72 0.27 4.49 -7.92
CA LEU A 72 -0.09 5.68 -8.69
C LEU A 72 -0.08 5.40 -10.19
N GLY A 73 0.95 4.71 -10.71
CA GLY A 73 1.06 4.36 -12.13
C GLY A 73 -0.08 3.44 -12.57
N GLY A 74 -0.43 2.44 -11.76
CA GLY A 74 -1.54 1.52 -12.00
C GLY A 74 -2.90 2.21 -11.99
N GLY A 75 -3.16 3.05 -10.98
CA GLY A 75 -4.38 3.86 -10.89
C GLY A 75 -4.57 4.77 -12.10
N LEU A 76 -3.51 5.45 -12.55
CA LEU A 76 -3.54 6.31 -13.74
C LEU A 76 -3.84 5.52 -15.02
N LEU A 77 -3.24 4.32 -15.19
CA LEU A 77 -3.52 3.46 -16.35
C LEU A 77 -4.97 3.02 -16.39
N VAL A 78 -5.54 2.64 -15.25
CA VAL A 78 -6.95 2.25 -15.13
C VAL A 78 -7.86 3.43 -15.41
N ALA A 79 -7.58 4.60 -14.83
CA ALA A 79 -8.38 5.81 -15.04
C ALA A 79 -8.36 6.26 -16.52
N ALA A 80 -7.20 6.19 -17.18
CA ALA A 80 -7.07 6.52 -18.59
C ALA A 80 -7.77 5.51 -19.51
N GLY A 81 -7.74 4.23 -19.17
CA GLY A 81 -8.40 3.16 -19.94
C GLY A 81 -9.91 3.09 -19.76
N LYS A 82 -10.43 3.43 -18.58
CA LYS A 82 -11.83 3.26 -18.21
C LYS A 82 -12.85 3.82 -19.20
N PRO A 83 -12.66 5.00 -19.83
CA PRO A 83 -13.63 5.56 -20.77
C PRO A 83 -13.70 4.83 -22.12
N THR A 84 -12.65 4.14 -22.54
CA THR A 84 -12.48 3.62 -23.90
C THR A 84 -12.26 2.12 -23.98
N ALA A 85 -11.74 1.49 -22.92
CA ALA A 85 -11.45 0.07 -22.92
C ALA A 85 -12.73 -0.76 -22.80
N THR A 86 -12.77 -1.86 -23.53
CA THR A 86 -13.76 -2.92 -23.31
C THR A 86 -13.54 -3.56 -21.94
N LYS A 87 -14.57 -4.24 -21.41
CA LYS A 87 -14.45 -4.93 -20.13
C LYS A 87 -13.34 -6.01 -20.15
N HIS A 88 -13.15 -6.65 -21.30
CA HIS A 88 -12.09 -7.63 -21.48
C HIS A 88 -10.68 -7.00 -21.46
N GLU A 89 -10.48 -5.88 -22.16
CA GLU A 89 -9.21 -5.14 -22.15
C GLU A 89 -8.89 -4.62 -20.74
N MET A 90 -9.89 -4.16 -20.00
CA MET A 90 -9.73 -3.77 -18.59
C MET A 90 -9.34 -4.97 -17.72
N THR A 91 -9.96 -6.14 -17.94
CA THR A 91 -9.58 -7.38 -17.26
C THR A 91 -8.14 -7.76 -17.54
N GLU A 92 -7.69 -7.71 -18.80
CA GLU A 92 -6.30 -7.96 -19.16
C GLU A 92 -5.34 -6.96 -18.48
N LEU A 93 -5.66 -5.66 -18.49
CA LEU A 93 -4.85 -4.63 -17.84
C LEU A 93 -4.71 -4.91 -16.34
N LEU A 94 -5.82 -5.16 -15.65
CA LEU A 94 -5.83 -5.39 -14.21
C LEU A 94 -5.04 -6.65 -13.81
N TYR A 95 -5.13 -7.74 -14.58
CA TYR A 95 -4.31 -8.93 -14.32
C TYR A 95 -2.82 -8.68 -14.57
N ASN A 96 -2.45 -7.89 -15.57
CA ASN A 96 -1.05 -7.52 -15.79
C ASN A 96 -0.52 -6.62 -14.67
N LEU A 97 -1.33 -5.66 -14.21
CA LEU A 97 -0.98 -4.80 -13.07
C LEU A 97 -0.73 -5.62 -11.82
N LEU A 98 -1.68 -6.47 -11.41
CA LEU A 98 -1.54 -7.32 -10.22
C LEU A 98 -0.36 -8.30 -10.35
N PHE A 99 -0.13 -8.87 -11.52
CA PHE A 99 0.97 -9.82 -11.74
C PHE A 99 2.35 -9.15 -11.66
N VAL A 100 2.51 -7.99 -12.30
CA VAL A 100 3.78 -7.23 -12.27
C VAL A 100 4.02 -6.71 -10.84
N ASP A 101 3.00 -6.19 -10.19
CA ASP A 101 3.05 -5.72 -8.82
C ASP A 101 3.50 -6.81 -7.85
N GLU A 102 2.92 -8.02 -7.95
CA GLU A 102 3.29 -9.16 -7.10
C GLU A 102 4.74 -9.60 -7.31
N ILE A 103 5.22 -9.61 -8.57
CA ILE A 103 6.63 -9.91 -8.84
C ILE A 103 7.54 -8.87 -8.19
N ILE A 104 7.19 -7.59 -8.31
CA ILE A 104 7.96 -6.49 -7.71
C ILE A 104 7.90 -6.60 -6.19
N ALA A 105 6.74 -6.90 -5.60
CA ALA A 105 6.57 -7.11 -4.17
C ALA A 105 7.47 -8.23 -3.63
N LEU A 106 7.49 -9.37 -4.30
CA LEU A 106 8.34 -10.52 -3.93
C LEU A 106 9.83 -10.18 -4.06
N LEU A 107 10.23 -9.52 -5.15
CA LEU A 107 11.62 -9.09 -5.34
C LEU A 107 12.04 -8.06 -4.29
N THR A 108 11.19 -7.07 -4.01
CA THR A 108 11.42 -6.05 -3.00
C THR A 108 11.54 -6.67 -1.61
N THR A 109 10.65 -7.63 -1.29
CA THR A 109 10.71 -8.40 -0.04
C THR A 109 12.04 -9.16 0.08
N ALA A 110 12.44 -9.89 -0.97
CA ALA A 110 13.68 -10.68 -0.96
C ALA A 110 14.92 -9.79 -0.79
N VAL A 111 15.00 -8.70 -1.57
CA VAL A 111 16.09 -7.72 -1.48
C VAL A 111 16.09 -7.07 -0.10
N GLY A 112 14.93 -6.60 0.37
CA GLY A 112 14.79 -5.97 1.68
C GLY A 112 15.21 -6.91 2.81
N PHE A 113 14.80 -8.16 2.77
CA PHE A 113 15.12 -9.15 3.80
C PHE A 113 16.63 -9.37 3.97
N VAL A 114 17.38 -9.32 2.86
CA VAL A 114 18.84 -9.47 2.85
C VAL A 114 19.54 -8.17 3.23
N THR A 115 19.07 -7.03 2.70
CA THR A 115 19.77 -5.75 2.84
C THR A 115 19.41 -4.99 4.12
N LEU A 116 18.25 -5.25 4.74
CA LEU A 116 17.76 -4.55 5.92
C LEU A 116 18.80 -4.43 7.06
N PRO A 117 19.52 -5.48 7.48
CA PRO A 117 20.51 -5.34 8.56
C PRO A 117 21.67 -4.41 8.19
N ALA A 118 22.09 -4.41 6.92
CA ALA A 118 23.17 -3.54 6.44
C ALA A 118 22.70 -2.08 6.38
N LEU A 119 21.48 -1.83 5.91
CA LEU A 119 20.87 -0.50 5.86
C LEU A 119 20.67 0.10 7.25
N LEU A 120 20.21 -0.70 8.22
CA LEU A 120 20.07 -0.26 9.62
C LEU A 120 21.43 0.14 10.22
N ARG A 121 22.50 -0.62 9.95
CA ARG A 121 23.85 -0.24 10.37
C ARG A 121 24.34 1.03 9.67
N LEU A 122 23.98 1.21 8.40
CA LEU A 122 24.38 2.41 7.62
C LEU A 122 23.77 3.70 8.21
N ILE A 123 22.56 3.65 8.74
CA ILE A 123 21.92 4.79 9.44
C ILE A 123 22.37 4.91 10.90
N ASN A 124 23.41 4.18 11.31
CA ASN A 124 23.97 4.17 12.67
C ASN A 124 22.97 3.75 13.75
N THR A 125 22.11 2.75 13.47
CA THR A 125 21.24 2.17 14.49
C THR A 125 22.08 1.59 15.63
N PRO A 126 21.84 1.99 16.92
CA PRO A 126 22.57 1.46 18.07
C PRO A 126 22.54 -0.07 18.14
N ALA A 127 23.65 -0.68 18.59
CA ALA A 127 23.79 -2.13 18.62
C ALA A 127 22.76 -2.79 19.55
N GLU A 128 22.35 -2.09 20.61
CA GLU A 128 21.40 -2.56 21.63
C GLU A 128 20.01 -2.80 21.05
N ILE A 129 19.59 -2.01 20.06
CA ILE A 129 18.25 -2.10 19.45
C ILE A 129 18.27 -2.72 18.04
N LEU A 130 19.45 -3.03 17.49
CA LEU A 130 19.60 -3.47 16.10
C LEU A 130 18.80 -4.77 15.82
N ASP A 131 18.92 -5.76 16.68
CA ASP A 131 18.26 -7.05 16.48
C ASP A 131 16.73 -6.91 16.55
N THR A 132 16.24 -6.05 17.45
CA THR A 132 14.81 -5.72 17.55
C THR A 132 14.30 -5.00 16.30
N ALA A 133 15.08 -4.05 15.77
CA ALA A 133 14.76 -3.33 14.53
C ALA A 133 14.74 -4.28 13.31
N VAL A 134 15.71 -5.20 13.24
CA VAL A 134 15.77 -6.23 12.18
C VAL A 134 14.57 -7.17 12.27
N LEU A 135 14.20 -7.61 13.49
CA LEU A 135 13.04 -8.49 13.69
C LEU A 135 11.75 -7.82 13.21
N TYR A 136 11.48 -6.59 13.67
CA TYR A 136 10.31 -5.82 13.25
C TYR A 136 10.28 -5.64 11.72
N GLY A 137 11.39 -5.15 11.15
CA GLY A 137 11.47 -4.87 9.73
C GLY A 137 11.32 -6.11 8.85
N ARG A 138 11.84 -7.27 9.27
CA ARG A 138 11.66 -8.52 8.53
C ARG A 138 10.22 -9.00 8.53
N ILE A 139 9.51 -8.92 9.67
CA ILE A 139 8.09 -9.27 9.74
C ILE A 139 7.28 -8.33 8.86
N TYR A 140 7.57 -7.03 8.90
CA TYR A 140 6.91 -6.04 8.04
C TYR A 140 7.15 -6.33 6.54
N LEU A 141 8.40 -6.61 6.14
CA LEU A 141 8.75 -6.96 4.76
C LEU A 141 8.01 -8.20 4.26
N MET A 142 7.76 -9.20 5.12
CA MET A 142 6.93 -10.36 4.76
C MET A 142 5.47 -9.98 4.50
N GLY A 143 5.02 -8.83 4.95
CA GLY A 143 3.72 -8.26 4.64
C GLY A 143 3.64 -7.58 3.26
N LEU A 144 4.76 -7.19 2.63
CA LEU A 144 4.77 -6.48 1.35
C LEU A 144 4.03 -7.19 0.20
N PRO A 145 4.12 -8.52 0.04
CA PRO A 145 3.35 -9.24 -0.99
C PRO A 145 1.83 -9.12 -0.82
N PHE A 146 1.37 -8.67 0.32
CA PHE A 146 -0.04 -8.37 0.58
C PHE A 146 -0.32 -6.87 0.57
N LEU A 147 0.60 -6.06 1.08
CA LEU A 147 0.47 -4.60 1.08
C LEU A 147 0.39 -4.04 -0.34
N MET A 148 1.32 -4.42 -1.23
CA MET A 148 1.39 -3.87 -2.56
C MET A 148 0.12 -4.14 -3.39
N PRO A 149 -0.38 -5.39 -3.53
CA PRO A 149 -1.63 -5.63 -4.26
C PRO A 149 -2.86 -5.03 -3.55
N TYR A 150 -2.82 -4.83 -2.21
CA TYR A 150 -3.85 -4.09 -1.50
C TYR A 150 -3.90 -2.63 -1.95
N ASP A 151 -2.75 -1.95 -1.94
CA ASP A 151 -2.63 -0.55 -2.28
C ASP A 151 -2.90 -0.31 -3.77
N LEU A 152 -2.33 -1.13 -4.66
CA LEU A 152 -2.62 -1.08 -6.10
C LEU A 152 -4.13 -1.29 -6.38
N SER A 153 -4.77 -2.25 -5.72
CA SER A 153 -6.21 -2.49 -5.92
C SER A 153 -7.06 -1.31 -5.48
N LYS A 154 -6.69 -0.62 -4.39
CA LYS A 154 -7.35 0.63 -3.96
C LYS A 154 -7.27 1.70 -5.06
N GLU A 155 -6.09 1.93 -5.59
CA GLU A 155 -5.86 2.91 -6.66
C GLU A 155 -6.61 2.54 -7.94
N CYS A 156 -6.63 1.27 -8.32
CA CYS A 156 -7.41 0.79 -9.47
C CYS A 156 -8.93 1.01 -9.27
N VAL A 157 -9.46 0.78 -8.07
CA VAL A 157 -10.87 1.02 -7.75
C VAL A 157 -11.17 2.52 -7.77
N MET A 158 -10.28 3.35 -7.23
CA MET A 158 -10.38 4.81 -7.34
C MET A 158 -10.29 5.27 -8.80
N GLY A 159 -9.38 4.72 -9.60
CA GLY A 159 -9.29 4.98 -11.04
C GLY A 159 -10.57 4.61 -11.81
N CYS A 160 -11.34 3.64 -11.32
CA CYS A 160 -12.67 3.31 -11.84
C CYS A 160 -13.79 4.27 -11.38
N GLY A 161 -13.50 5.25 -10.51
CA GLY A 161 -14.46 6.26 -10.03
C GLY A 161 -15.08 5.96 -8.67
N ASP A 162 -14.71 4.86 -7.99
CA ASP A 162 -15.19 4.54 -6.65
C ASP A 162 -14.14 4.88 -5.59
N SER A 163 -14.29 6.02 -4.94
CA SER A 163 -13.45 6.44 -3.81
C SER A 163 -14.00 6.03 -2.43
N LYS A 164 -15.24 5.54 -2.36
CA LYS A 164 -15.90 5.19 -1.09
C LYS A 164 -15.53 3.80 -0.60
N THR A 165 -15.40 2.84 -1.51
CA THR A 165 -15.02 1.47 -1.14
C THR A 165 -13.61 1.43 -0.54
N PRO A 166 -12.57 2.04 -1.14
CA PRO A 166 -11.25 2.17 -0.50
C PRO A 166 -11.31 2.79 0.89
N LEU A 167 -12.05 3.89 1.09
CA LEU A 167 -12.22 4.50 2.41
C LEU A 167 -12.77 3.52 3.45
N LYS A 168 -13.83 2.78 3.12
CA LYS A 168 -14.42 1.80 4.05
C LYS A 168 -13.42 0.72 4.44
N VAL A 169 -12.64 0.25 3.48
CA VAL A 169 -11.64 -0.80 3.72
C VAL A 169 -10.49 -0.26 4.57
N ILE A 170 -9.98 0.94 4.27
CA ILE A 170 -8.94 1.58 5.09
C ILE A 170 -9.40 1.74 6.54
N VAL A 171 -10.62 2.24 6.77
CA VAL A 171 -11.16 2.38 8.13
C VAL A 171 -11.28 1.02 8.81
N ALA A 172 -11.80 0.00 8.12
CA ALA A 172 -11.95 -1.34 8.69
C ALA A 172 -10.59 -1.99 9.03
N THR A 173 -9.61 -1.90 8.13
CA THR A 173 -8.26 -2.44 8.37
C THR A 173 -7.50 -1.66 9.43
N SER A 174 -7.70 -0.33 9.53
CA SER A 174 -7.12 0.49 10.60
C SER A 174 -7.68 0.10 11.98
N VAL A 175 -8.99 -0.07 12.07
CA VAL A 175 -9.61 -0.55 13.33
C VAL A 175 -9.13 -1.95 13.68
N MET A 176 -9.06 -2.85 12.70
CA MET A 176 -8.54 -4.21 12.89
C MET A 176 -7.09 -4.18 13.39
N ASN A 177 -6.23 -3.36 12.78
CA ASN A 177 -4.84 -3.22 13.20
C ASN A 177 -4.74 -2.73 14.64
N ILE A 178 -5.42 -1.64 15.01
CA ILE A 178 -5.43 -1.10 16.39
C ILE A 178 -5.87 -2.17 17.41
N VAL A 179 -6.93 -2.92 17.09
CA VAL A 179 -7.40 -4.00 17.98
C VAL A 179 -6.34 -5.10 18.12
N LEU A 180 -5.70 -5.49 17.02
CA LEU A 180 -4.63 -6.49 17.03
C LEU A 180 -3.39 -5.98 17.78
N ASP A 181 -3.02 -4.72 17.65
CA ASP A 181 -1.92 -4.11 18.40
C ASP A 181 -2.18 -4.17 19.91
N LEU A 182 -3.38 -3.81 20.33
CA LEU A 182 -3.78 -3.89 21.76
C LEU A 182 -3.68 -5.31 22.33
N VAL A 183 -3.89 -6.32 21.50
CA VAL A 183 -3.84 -7.74 21.91
C VAL A 183 -2.42 -8.30 21.80
N LEU A 184 -1.70 -7.99 20.71
CA LEU A 184 -0.45 -8.67 20.35
C LEU A 184 0.81 -7.96 20.86
N VAL A 185 0.79 -6.62 21.01
CA VAL A 185 1.99 -5.87 21.43
C VAL A 185 2.39 -6.24 22.87
N GLY A 186 1.44 -6.46 23.77
CA GLY A 186 1.75 -6.88 25.14
C GLY A 186 2.53 -8.18 25.23
N PRO A 187 2.03 -9.31 24.69
CA PRO A 187 2.70 -10.60 24.77
C PRO A 187 3.88 -10.81 23.81
N PHE A 188 3.89 -10.14 22.65
CA PHE A 188 4.87 -10.39 21.57
C PHE A 188 5.78 -9.18 21.27
N GLY A 189 5.64 -8.08 21.99
CA GLY A 189 6.46 -6.89 21.78
C GLY A 189 6.35 -6.32 20.37
N VAL A 190 7.47 -5.87 19.81
CA VAL A 190 7.54 -5.30 18.44
C VAL A 190 7.12 -6.29 17.36
N ALA A 191 7.33 -7.59 17.57
CA ALA A 191 6.88 -8.61 16.62
C ALA A 191 5.34 -8.67 16.57
N GLY A 192 4.67 -8.41 17.70
CA GLY A 192 3.21 -8.27 17.77
C GLY A 192 2.68 -7.12 16.94
N ALA A 193 3.33 -5.94 17.02
CA ALA A 193 2.97 -4.78 16.21
C ALA A 193 3.13 -5.06 14.70
N ALA A 194 4.30 -5.60 14.31
CA ALA A 194 4.52 -5.96 12.91
C ALA A 194 3.54 -7.02 12.39
N ALA A 195 3.20 -8.01 13.21
CA ALA A 195 2.22 -9.05 12.86
C ALA A 195 0.79 -8.49 12.75
N ALA A 196 0.39 -7.56 13.62
CA ALA A 196 -0.90 -6.87 13.55
C ALA A 196 -1.04 -6.10 12.23
N THR A 197 0.00 -5.35 11.85
CA THR A 197 0.06 -4.63 10.58
C THR A 197 -0.04 -5.60 9.40
N ALA A 198 0.76 -6.66 9.37
CA ALA A 198 0.73 -7.66 8.31
C ALA A 198 -0.65 -8.34 8.19
N ALA A 199 -1.29 -8.68 9.31
CA ALA A 199 -2.63 -9.27 9.30
C ALA A 199 -3.69 -8.33 8.74
N ALA A 200 -3.63 -7.03 9.08
CA ALA A 200 -4.54 -6.02 8.52
C ALA A 200 -4.32 -5.84 7.01
N GLN A 201 -3.07 -5.87 6.55
CA GLN A 201 -2.71 -5.83 5.12
C GLN A 201 -3.25 -7.03 4.36
N VAL A 202 -3.10 -8.25 4.91
CA VAL A 202 -3.66 -9.49 4.32
C VAL A 202 -5.17 -9.39 4.18
N ALA A 203 -5.87 -8.97 5.23
CA ALA A 203 -7.34 -8.81 5.19
C ALA A 203 -7.75 -7.77 4.14
N GLY A 204 -7.05 -6.63 4.08
CA GLY A 204 -7.26 -5.59 3.09
C GLY A 204 -7.02 -6.08 1.66
N ALA A 205 -5.92 -6.80 1.43
CA ALA A 205 -5.57 -7.38 0.13
C ALA A 205 -6.64 -8.37 -0.36
N VAL A 206 -7.02 -9.32 0.48
CA VAL A 206 -8.06 -10.31 0.15
C VAL A 206 -9.38 -9.62 -0.23
N TYR A 207 -9.79 -8.62 0.55
CA TYR A 207 -11.03 -7.90 0.25
C TYR A 207 -10.92 -7.08 -1.03
N MET A 208 -9.87 -6.25 -1.18
CA MET A 208 -9.76 -5.31 -2.31
C MET A 208 -9.53 -6.03 -3.64
N VAL A 209 -8.69 -7.07 -3.67
CA VAL A 209 -8.48 -7.88 -4.87
C VAL A 209 -9.77 -8.64 -5.23
N ALA A 210 -10.47 -9.21 -4.25
CA ALA A 210 -11.75 -9.88 -4.50
C ALA A 210 -12.82 -8.90 -5.01
N PHE A 211 -12.88 -7.68 -4.44
CA PHE A 211 -13.79 -6.63 -4.89
C PHE A 211 -13.49 -6.21 -6.34
N LEU A 212 -12.22 -5.93 -6.64
CA LEU A 212 -11.76 -5.56 -7.98
C LEU A 212 -12.12 -6.65 -9.02
N ARG A 213 -11.86 -7.92 -8.67
CA ARG A 213 -12.23 -9.07 -9.53
C ARG A 213 -13.73 -9.14 -9.79
N ARG A 214 -14.56 -8.99 -8.77
CA ARG A 214 -16.03 -9.10 -8.91
C ARG A 214 -16.65 -7.95 -9.68
N THR A 215 -16.09 -6.74 -9.57
CA THR A 215 -16.71 -5.52 -10.11
C THR A 215 -16.14 -5.10 -11.46
N GLN A 216 -14.85 -5.29 -11.69
CA GLN A 216 -14.14 -4.75 -12.86
C GLN A 216 -13.68 -5.81 -13.86
N MET A 217 -13.62 -7.10 -13.46
CA MET A 217 -13.17 -8.17 -14.36
C MET A 217 -14.34 -9.02 -14.87
N ASP A 218 -14.22 -9.51 -16.10
CA ASP A 218 -15.24 -10.35 -16.78
C ASP A 218 -14.83 -11.80 -16.95
N ALA A 219 -13.56 -12.12 -16.70
CA ALA A 219 -13.02 -13.47 -16.90
C ALA A 219 -12.08 -13.87 -15.76
N ALA A 220 -11.91 -15.17 -15.56
CA ALA A 220 -10.89 -15.71 -14.68
C ALA A 220 -9.50 -15.50 -15.27
N PHE A 221 -8.48 -15.47 -14.41
CA PHE A 221 -7.09 -15.34 -14.84
C PHE A 221 -6.69 -16.45 -15.83
N SER A 222 -6.04 -16.05 -16.91
CA SER A 222 -5.37 -16.95 -17.86
C SER A 222 -3.98 -16.41 -18.18
N PRO A 223 -2.93 -17.24 -18.24
CA PRO A 223 -1.59 -16.81 -18.63
C PRO A 223 -1.53 -16.10 -20.00
N ARG A 224 -2.50 -16.39 -20.89
CA ARG A 224 -2.61 -15.73 -22.19
C ARG A 224 -3.00 -14.23 -22.10
N MET A 225 -3.50 -13.79 -20.95
CA MET A 225 -3.83 -12.39 -20.69
C MET A 225 -2.59 -11.55 -20.37
N LEU A 226 -1.47 -12.20 -19.97
CA LEU A 226 -0.22 -11.51 -19.69
C LEU A 226 0.44 -11.07 -21.01
N LYS A 227 0.54 -9.75 -21.21
CA LYS A 227 1.07 -9.16 -22.44
C LYS A 227 2.20 -8.19 -22.11
N THR A 228 3.34 -8.37 -22.77
CA THR A 228 4.55 -7.54 -22.58
C THR A 228 4.28 -6.04 -22.83
N ARG A 229 3.30 -5.70 -23.66
CA ARG A 229 2.92 -4.29 -23.89
C ARG A 229 2.47 -3.60 -22.60
N TYR A 230 1.63 -4.28 -21.79
CA TYR A 230 1.17 -3.72 -20.52
C TYR A 230 2.32 -3.57 -19.52
N ALA A 231 3.22 -4.55 -19.45
CA ALA A 231 4.40 -4.43 -18.59
C ALA A 231 5.23 -3.17 -18.91
N ARG A 232 5.44 -2.87 -20.21
CA ARG A 232 6.14 -1.66 -20.65
C ARG A 232 5.43 -0.39 -20.20
N ASP A 233 4.10 -0.31 -20.39
CA ASP A 233 3.30 0.87 -20.04
C ASP A 233 3.26 1.06 -18.51
N ILE A 234 3.16 -0.03 -17.76
CA ILE A 234 3.23 -0.05 -16.29
C ILE A 234 4.58 0.55 -15.84
N PHE A 235 5.71 0.00 -16.31
CA PHE A 235 7.04 0.51 -15.94
C PHE A 235 7.25 1.96 -16.36
N ARG A 236 6.78 2.36 -17.53
CA ARG A 236 6.91 3.74 -18.03
C ARG A 236 6.21 4.75 -17.13
N LEU A 237 5.08 4.41 -16.55
CA LEU A 237 4.34 5.29 -15.64
C LEU A 237 4.77 5.13 -14.18
N SER A 238 5.04 3.92 -13.73
CA SER A 238 5.37 3.65 -12.32
C SER A 238 6.78 4.13 -11.95
N ALA A 239 7.78 3.92 -12.81
CA ALA A 239 9.17 4.27 -12.47
C ALA A 239 9.40 5.77 -12.18
N PRO A 240 8.89 6.73 -12.99
CA PRO A 240 9.00 8.14 -12.67
C PRO A 240 8.29 8.51 -11.36
N ASN A 241 7.14 7.89 -11.08
CA ASN A 241 6.37 8.14 -9.86
C ASN A 241 7.11 7.61 -8.61
N SER A 242 7.77 6.44 -8.69
CA SER A 242 8.62 5.93 -7.61
C SER A 242 9.77 6.91 -7.28
N VAL A 243 10.43 7.45 -8.30
CA VAL A 243 11.50 8.44 -8.13
C VAL A 243 10.97 9.75 -7.53
N GLN A 244 9.80 10.19 -7.96
CA GLN A 244 9.15 11.39 -7.42
C GLN A 244 8.80 11.21 -5.94
N GLN A 245 8.26 10.08 -5.54
CA GLN A 245 7.96 9.80 -4.12
C GLN A 245 9.23 9.76 -3.27
N ALA A 246 10.28 9.09 -3.75
CA ALA A 246 11.57 9.06 -3.08
C ALA A 246 12.15 10.46 -2.90
N SER A 247 12.13 11.31 -3.93
CA SER A 247 12.66 12.68 -3.87
C SER A 247 11.87 13.59 -2.92
N GLY A 248 10.54 13.47 -2.89
CA GLY A 248 9.68 14.24 -1.98
C GLY A 248 10.02 13.98 -0.51
N THR A 249 10.26 12.75 -0.13
CA THR A 249 10.61 12.40 1.25
C THR A 249 12.02 12.84 1.63
N ILE A 250 13.00 12.75 0.73
CA ILE A 250 14.36 13.24 0.99
C ILE A 250 14.33 14.75 1.31
N ILE A 251 13.55 15.53 0.57
CA ILE A 251 13.42 16.99 0.79
C ILE A 251 12.80 17.27 2.15
N THR A 252 11.77 16.55 2.56
CA THR A 252 11.09 16.77 3.86
C THR A 252 11.91 16.27 5.05
N THR A 253 12.86 15.37 4.85
CA THR A 253 13.72 14.85 5.93
C THR A 253 14.96 15.71 6.15
N VAL A 254 15.40 16.49 5.16
CA VAL A 254 16.62 17.33 5.19
C VAL A 254 16.29 18.79 5.53
N SER A 255 15.03 19.19 5.47
CA SER A 255 14.54 20.54 5.87
C SER A 255 14.08 20.56 7.32
#